data_27660aae73e8a9766f2844c0189fd3f6
#
_entry.id   27660aae73e8a9766f2844c0189fd3f6
#
_cell.length_a   1.000
_cell.length_b   1.000
_cell.length_c   1.000
_cell.angle_alpha   90.00
_cell.angle_beta   90.00
_cell.angle_gamma   90.00
#
_symmetry.space_group_name_H-M   'P 1'
#
loop_
_entity.id
_entity.type
_entity.pdbx_description
1 polymer ?
#
loop_
_entity_poly.entity_id
_entity_poly.type
_entity_poly.pdbx_seq_one_letter_code
_entity_poly.pdbx_strand_id
1 'polypeptide(L)'
;KLVCADDILSPDALKREVDALEANPTAVIAESDTKLIDLNGKGKGFYKRYKKSGLVDGKEICRKGFFSQDYFGAPQANTFRRDVAEKIGGFDTDYTYILDYDFFVSLACEGDVYIIHEPLNFFRVRKGSNTGEVMGGNKEKTKVYVEEHLHLLEKNKERLKLTPKDIRRSVMIRKFRCFAASVYLKLFVHK
;
A
#
# COMPACT_ATOMS: atom_id res chain seq x y z
N LYS A 1 6.44 4.98 -12.29
CA LYS A 1 6.21 3.65 -11.72
C LYS A 1 7.45 3.13 -11.02
N LEU A 2 7.30 2.57 -9.83
CA LEU A 2 8.35 1.79 -9.17
C LEU A 2 8.33 0.37 -9.72
N VAL A 3 9.52 -0.17 -9.98
CA VAL A 3 9.70 -1.57 -10.37
C VAL A 3 10.65 -2.21 -9.37
N CYS A 4 10.15 -3.18 -8.61
CA CYS A 4 10.94 -3.91 -7.63
C CYS A 4 11.77 -4.99 -8.33
N ALA A 5 13.03 -5.17 -7.92
CA ALA A 5 13.99 -6.04 -8.61
C ALA A 5 13.64 -7.53 -8.55
N ASP A 6 12.83 -7.94 -7.58
CA ASP A 6 12.46 -9.34 -7.33
C ASP A 6 11.02 -9.68 -7.77
N ASP A 7 10.30 -8.71 -8.32
CA ASP A 7 8.91 -8.85 -8.74
C ASP A 7 8.77 -8.94 -10.28
N ILE A 8 7.58 -9.21 -10.76
CA ILE A 8 7.29 -9.36 -12.18
C ILE A 8 6.12 -8.48 -12.58
N LEU A 9 6.18 -7.87 -13.76
CA LEU A 9 5.07 -7.16 -14.39
C LEU A 9 4.51 -7.98 -15.55
N SER A 10 3.21 -7.88 -15.80
CA SER A 10 2.62 -8.31 -17.08
C SER A 10 3.23 -7.47 -18.21
N PRO A 11 3.47 -8.06 -19.39
CA PRO A 11 4.04 -7.34 -20.54
C PRO A 11 3.26 -6.08 -20.92
N ASP A 12 1.95 -6.05 -20.67
CA ASP A 12 1.05 -4.93 -20.98
C ASP A 12 0.73 -4.02 -19.76
N ALA A 13 1.27 -4.34 -18.58
CA ALA A 13 0.95 -3.64 -17.34
C ALA A 13 1.12 -2.12 -17.46
N LEU A 14 2.33 -1.67 -17.87
CA LEU A 14 2.63 -0.26 -17.96
C LEU A 14 1.72 0.46 -18.97
N LYS A 15 1.49 -0.16 -20.14
CA LYS A 15 0.60 0.41 -21.16
C LYS A 15 -0.80 0.60 -20.61
N ARG A 16 -1.38 -0.41 -19.96
CA ARG A 16 -2.75 -0.37 -19.46
C ARG A 16 -2.92 0.63 -18.30
N GLU A 17 -1.91 0.73 -17.44
CA GLU A 17 -1.91 1.68 -16.32
C GLU A 17 -1.77 3.13 -16.83
N VAL A 18 -0.93 3.37 -17.86
CA VAL A 18 -0.81 4.67 -18.51
C VAL A 18 -2.09 5.04 -19.26
N ASP A 19 -2.64 4.13 -20.07
CA ASP A 19 -3.92 4.35 -20.77
C ASP A 19 -5.04 4.72 -19.79
N ALA A 20 -5.07 4.09 -18.60
CA ALA A 20 -6.05 4.40 -17.55
C ALA A 20 -5.87 5.82 -16.99
N LEU A 21 -4.63 6.27 -16.76
CA LEU A 21 -4.34 7.63 -16.33
C LEU A 21 -4.70 8.66 -17.41
N GLU A 22 -4.36 8.39 -18.67
CA GLU A 22 -4.67 9.30 -19.79
C GLU A 22 -6.19 9.45 -20.00
N ALA A 23 -6.94 8.37 -19.88
CA ALA A 23 -8.40 8.38 -20.00
C ALA A 23 -9.10 9.04 -18.80
N ASN A 24 -8.41 9.22 -17.67
CA ASN A 24 -8.97 9.76 -16.43
C ASN A 24 -8.09 10.89 -15.88
N PRO A 25 -8.25 12.15 -16.36
CA PRO A 25 -7.36 13.26 -15.99
C PRO A 25 -7.33 13.59 -14.50
N THR A 26 -8.36 13.27 -13.72
CA THR A 26 -8.40 13.48 -12.27
C THR A 26 -7.65 12.41 -11.51
N ALA A 27 -7.35 11.26 -12.14
CA ALA A 27 -6.58 10.19 -11.52
C ALA A 27 -5.09 10.55 -11.46
N VAL A 28 -4.53 10.47 -10.29
CA VAL A 28 -3.09 10.67 -10.02
C VAL A 28 -2.35 9.35 -9.84
N ILE A 29 -3.08 8.26 -9.57
CA ILE A 29 -2.58 6.89 -9.46
C ILE A 29 -3.47 5.98 -10.31
N ALA A 30 -2.87 5.06 -11.07
CA ALA A 30 -3.51 3.85 -11.58
C ALA A 30 -2.96 2.64 -10.83
N GLU A 31 -3.84 1.93 -10.15
CA GLU A 31 -3.51 0.75 -9.34
C GLU A 31 -4.11 -0.50 -9.97
N SER A 32 -3.33 -1.57 -10.07
CA SER A 32 -3.80 -2.87 -10.55
C SER A 32 -3.74 -3.95 -9.47
N ASP A 33 -4.54 -5.01 -9.61
CA ASP A 33 -4.50 -6.15 -8.71
C ASP A 33 -3.10 -6.81 -8.73
N THR A 34 -2.72 -7.39 -7.60
CA THR A 34 -1.44 -8.07 -7.44
C THR A 34 -1.63 -9.56 -7.22
N LYS A 35 -1.00 -10.39 -8.04
CA LYS A 35 -0.87 -11.82 -7.82
C LYS A 35 0.34 -12.13 -6.95
N LEU A 36 0.16 -12.96 -5.94
CA LEU A 36 1.27 -13.46 -5.13
C LEU A 36 1.93 -14.64 -5.82
N ILE A 37 3.26 -14.64 -5.88
CA ILE A 37 4.07 -15.74 -6.42
C ILE A 37 5.14 -16.17 -5.42
N ASP A 38 5.60 -17.42 -5.50
CA ASP A 38 6.76 -17.92 -4.77
C ASP A 38 8.08 -17.61 -5.49
N LEU A 39 9.20 -18.11 -4.96
CA LEU A 39 10.53 -17.91 -5.55
C LEU A 39 10.66 -18.49 -6.97
N ASN A 40 9.86 -19.49 -7.32
CA ASN A 40 9.83 -20.12 -8.63
C ASN A 40 8.78 -19.51 -9.58
N GLY A 41 8.08 -18.44 -9.16
CA GLY A 41 7.02 -17.81 -9.94
C GLY A 41 5.66 -18.51 -9.87
N LYS A 42 5.51 -19.56 -9.03
CA LYS A 42 4.23 -20.25 -8.86
C LYS A 42 3.26 -19.42 -8.03
N GLY A 43 2.01 -19.34 -8.49
CA GLY A 43 0.96 -18.57 -7.81
C GLY A 43 0.66 -19.05 -6.41
N LYS A 44 0.55 -18.09 -5.46
CA LYS A 44 0.20 -18.30 -4.04
C LYS A 44 -1.08 -17.57 -3.60
N GLY A 45 -1.78 -16.92 -4.52
CA GLY A 45 -2.99 -16.16 -4.22
C GLY A 45 -3.01 -14.80 -4.90
N PHE A 46 -4.00 -14.01 -4.53
CA PHE A 46 -4.22 -12.68 -5.08
C PHE A 46 -4.45 -11.67 -3.97
N TYR A 47 -3.90 -10.48 -4.13
CA TYR A 47 -4.39 -9.28 -3.47
C TYR A 47 -5.46 -8.65 -4.35
N LYS A 48 -6.72 -8.88 -3.98
CA LYS A 48 -7.88 -8.18 -4.54
C LYS A 48 -8.40 -7.21 -3.49
N ARG A 49 -8.23 -5.91 -3.74
CA ARG A 49 -8.64 -4.87 -2.80
C ARG A 49 -9.97 -4.26 -3.16
N TYR A 50 -10.32 -4.32 -4.43
CA TYR A 50 -11.54 -3.76 -5.00
C TYR A 50 -12.34 -4.86 -5.69
N LYS A 51 -13.65 -4.60 -5.88
CA LYS A 51 -14.57 -5.56 -6.53
C LYS A 51 -14.73 -5.32 -8.03
N LYS A 52 -14.31 -4.15 -8.52
CA LYS A 52 -14.45 -3.75 -9.93
C LYS A 52 -13.45 -2.66 -10.26
N SER A 53 -13.13 -2.51 -11.54
CA SER A 53 -12.37 -1.37 -12.06
C SER A 53 -13.18 -0.07 -11.95
N GLY A 54 -12.48 1.05 -11.91
CA GLY A 54 -13.07 2.39 -11.94
C GLY A 54 -12.35 3.41 -11.10
N LEU A 55 -12.84 4.64 -11.18
CA LEU A 55 -12.33 5.79 -10.46
C LEU A 55 -12.84 5.77 -9.01
N VAL A 56 -11.95 6.07 -8.07
CA VAL A 56 -12.25 6.17 -6.64
C VAL A 56 -11.60 7.42 -6.09
N ASP A 57 -12.31 8.16 -5.25
CA ASP A 57 -11.78 9.33 -4.55
C ASP A 57 -10.56 8.95 -3.70
N GLY A 58 -9.43 9.62 -3.94
CA GLY A 58 -8.16 9.27 -3.28
C GLY A 58 -8.19 9.48 -1.77
N LYS A 59 -8.91 10.50 -1.28
CA LYS A 59 -9.06 10.73 0.17
C LYS A 59 -9.94 9.67 0.83
N GLU A 60 -10.96 9.20 0.11
CA GLU A 60 -11.80 8.08 0.58
C GLU A 60 -11.00 6.78 0.71
N ILE A 61 -10.14 6.45 -0.27
CA ILE A 61 -9.23 5.30 -0.21
C ILE A 61 -8.31 5.41 1.01
N CYS A 62 -7.67 6.58 1.22
CA CYS A 62 -6.80 6.79 2.37
C CYS A 62 -7.54 6.57 3.70
N ARG A 63 -8.71 7.19 3.86
CA ARG A 63 -9.53 7.00 5.07
C ARG A 63 -9.93 5.54 5.30
N LYS A 64 -10.38 4.85 4.25
CA LYS A 64 -10.69 3.41 4.33
C LYS A 64 -9.46 2.58 4.73
N GLY A 65 -8.29 2.89 4.15
CA GLY A 65 -7.04 2.22 4.42
C GLY A 65 -6.60 2.32 5.87
N PHE A 66 -6.79 3.46 6.49
CA PHE A 66 -6.44 3.66 7.90
C PHE A 66 -7.24 2.77 8.86
N PHE A 67 -8.45 2.38 8.51
CA PHE A 67 -9.33 1.56 9.35
C PHE A 67 -9.48 0.11 8.91
N SER A 68 -8.86 -0.27 7.79
CA SER A 68 -8.98 -1.63 7.25
C SER A 68 -7.62 -2.17 6.82
N GLN A 69 -7.28 -2.11 5.55
CA GLN A 69 -6.07 -2.65 4.95
C GLN A 69 -5.37 -1.58 4.11
N ASP A 70 -4.09 -1.79 3.82
CA ASP A 70 -3.42 -1.02 2.80
C ASP A 70 -4.07 -1.30 1.43
N TYR A 71 -4.62 -0.24 0.81
CA TYR A 71 -5.26 -0.32 -0.50
C TYR A 71 -4.26 -0.11 -1.64
N PHE A 72 -3.09 0.48 -1.39
CA PHE A 72 -2.08 0.69 -2.43
C PHE A 72 -1.18 -0.52 -2.67
N GLY A 73 -1.07 -1.41 -1.68
CA GLY A 73 -0.39 -2.68 -1.80
C GLY A 73 1.09 -2.64 -2.10
N ALA A 74 1.53 -3.60 -2.91
CA ALA A 74 2.90 -3.63 -3.35
C ALA A 74 3.22 -2.38 -4.17
N PRO A 75 4.38 -1.70 -3.95
CA PRO A 75 4.71 -0.44 -4.62
C PRO A 75 4.58 -0.49 -6.13
N GLN A 76 4.98 -1.61 -6.73
CA GLN A 76 4.90 -1.83 -8.17
C GLN A 76 3.47 -1.99 -8.74
N ALA A 77 2.44 -2.13 -7.89
CA ALA A 77 1.06 -2.18 -8.35
C ALA A 77 0.56 -0.81 -8.83
N ASN A 78 1.32 0.24 -8.56
CA ASN A 78 0.92 1.62 -8.77
C ASN A 78 1.77 2.29 -9.85
N THR A 79 1.11 2.89 -10.83
CA THR A 79 1.68 3.89 -11.75
C THR A 79 1.07 5.25 -11.39
N PHE A 80 1.87 6.30 -11.38
CA PHE A 80 1.44 7.60 -10.89
C PHE A 80 1.94 8.74 -11.78
N ARG A 81 1.27 9.90 -11.71
CA ARG A 81 1.68 11.11 -12.42
C ARG A 81 2.94 11.68 -11.81
N ARG A 82 3.95 11.87 -12.65
CA ARG A 82 5.27 12.33 -12.22
C ARG A 82 5.24 13.76 -11.67
N ASP A 83 4.52 14.65 -12.33
CA ASP A 83 4.34 16.04 -11.92
C ASP A 83 3.72 16.16 -10.53
N VAL A 84 2.74 15.30 -10.21
CA VAL A 84 2.14 15.25 -8.87
C VAL A 84 3.14 14.71 -7.84
N ALA A 85 3.93 13.68 -8.19
CA ALA A 85 4.97 13.15 -7.31
C ALA A 85 6.05 14.21 -7.02
N GLU A 86 6.46 14.99 -8.01
CA GLU A 86 7.40 16.11 -7.84
C GLU A 86 6.79 17.23 -6.98
N LYS A 87 5.52 17.56 -7.18
CA LYS A 87 4.78 18.57 -6.40
C LYS A 87 4.72 18.23 -4.91
N ILE A 88 4.53 16.96 -4.55
CA ILE A 88 4.51 16.53 -3.13
C ILE A 88 5.89 16.34 -2.51
N GLY A 89 6.97 16.52 -3.28
CA GLY A 89 8.36 16.38 -2.81
C GLY A 89 8.93 14.96 -2.85
N GLY A 90 8.24 14.01 -3.49
CA GLY A 90 8.71 12.62 -3.60
C GLY A 90 8.52 11.82 -2.31
N PHE A 91 9.46 10.89 -2.06
CA PHE A 91 9.44 10.04 -0.87
C PHE A 91 9.95 10.78 0.36
N ASP A 92 9.24 10.65 1.47
CA ASP A 92 9.64 11.19 2.78
C ASP A 92 10.58 10.19 3.47
N THR A 93 11.87 10.52 3.50
CA THR A 93 12.94 9.65 4.01
C THR A 93 12.94 9.47 5.53
N ASP A 94 12.06 10.15 6.25
CA ASP A 94 11.88 9.97 7.70
C ASP A 94 11.15 8.66 8.03
N TYR A 95 10.55 8.01 7.01
CA TYR A 95 9.91 6.70 7.14
C TYR A 95 10.83 5.55 6.74
N THR A 96 10.79 4.48 7.52
CA THR A 96 11.56 3.24 7.27
C THR A 96 10.68 2.10 6.75
N TYR A 97 9.51 1.90 7.37
CA TYR A 97 8.64 0.75 7.08
C TYR A 97 7.41 1.09 6.25
N ILE A 98 6.99 2.34 6.25
CA ILE A 98 5.79 2.79 5.51
C ILE A 98 6.09 3.89 4.50
N LEU A 99 7.34 3.98 4.04
CA LEU A 99 7.83 4.94 3.07
C LEU A 99 6.96 4.98 1.79
N ASP A 100 6.67 3.82 1.23
CA ASP A 100 5.81 3.66 0.07
C ASP A 100 4.34 4.01 0.37
N TYR A 101 3.85 3.59 1.53
CA TYR A 101 2.48 3.86 1.95
C TYR A 101 2.25 5.36 2.19
N ASP A 102 3.18 6.06 2.86
CA ASP A 102 3.13 7.53 3.00
C ASP A 102 3.10 8.24 1.65
N PHE A 103 3.98 7.81 0.74
CA PHE A 103 4.05 8.37 -0.61
C PHE A 103 2.74 8.24 -1.37
N PHE A 104 2.13 7.04 -1.38
CA PHE A 104 0.86 6.83 -2.07
C PHE A 104 -0.31 7.53 -1.38
N VAL A 105 -0.34 7.61 -0.05
CA VAL A 105 -1.32 8.42 0.69
C VAL A 105 -1.17 9.89 0.30
N SER A 106 0.03 10.41 0.22
CA SER A 106 0.31 11.80 -0.17
C SER A 106 -0.14 12.09 -1.59
N LEU A 107 0.13 11.19 -2.54
CA LEU A 107 -0.36 11.29 -3.93
C LEU A 107 -1.89 11.25 -3.99
N ALA A 108 -2.53 10.28 -3.34
CA ALA A 108 -3.98 10.11 -3.36
C ALA A 108 -4.73 11.28 -2.70
N CYS A 109 -4.06 12.06 -1.85
CA CYS A 109 -4.62 13.31 -1.34
C CYS A 109 -4.69 14.42 -2.40
N GLU A 110 -3.98 14.31 -3.51
CA GLU A 110 -3.94 15.30 -4.61
C GLU A 110 -4.94 15.00 -5.73
N GLY A 111 -5.52 13.78 -5.79
CA GLY A 111 -6.46 13.42 -6.86
C GLY A 111 -7.08 12.04 -6.65
N ASP A 112 -7.72 11.55 -7.69
CA ASP A 112 -8.38 10.25 -7.69
C ASP A 112 -7.39 9.10 -7.92
N VAL A 113 -7.84 7.88 -7.61
CA VAL A 113 -7.14 6.63 -7.93
C VAL A 113 -7.99 5.83 -8.91
N TYR A 114 -7.42 5.43 -10.04
CA TYR A 114 -8.08 4.53 -10.97
C TYR A 114 -7.70 3.09 -10.69
N ILE A 115 -8.68 2.26 -10.38
CA ILE A 115 -8.49 0.83 -10.10
C ILE A 115 -8.62 0.02 -11.38
N ILE A 116 -7.63 -0.81 -11.68
CA ILE A 116 -7.66 -1.83 -12.72
C ILE A 116 -7.82 -3.17 -12.03
N HIS A 117 -9.04 -3.70 -12.01
CA HIS A 117 -9.36 -4.97 -11.34
C HIS A 117 -8.90 -6.17 -12.16
N GLU A 118 -7.61 -6.20 -12.49
CA GLU A 118 -6.91 -7.29 -13.18
C GLU A 118 -5.49 -7.42 -12.63
N PRO A 119 -4.96 -8.66 -12.53
CA PRO A 119 -3.64 -8.93 -11.99
C PRO A 119 -2.55 -8.59 -13.02
N LEU A 120 -2.08 -7.35 -13.02
CA LEU A 120 -0.99 -6.89 -13.88
C LEU A 120 0.38 -6.93 -13.19
N ASN A 121 0.40 -7.19 -11.89
CA ASN A 121 1.61 -7.22 -11.07
C ASN A 121 1.72 -8.54 -10.32
N PHE A 122 2.96 -9.04 -10.15
CA PHE A 122 3.25 -10.30 -9.49
C PHE A 122 4.26 -10.06 -8.38
N PHE A 123 3.80 -10.09 -7.14
CA PHE A 123 4.60 -9.85 -5.95
C PHE A 123 5.20 -11.15 -5.42
N ARG A 124 6.51 -11.18 -5.25
CA ARG A 124 7.24 -12.35 -4.78
C ARG A 124 7.27 -12.44 -3.26
N VAL A 125 6.60 -13.45 -2.72
CA VAL A 125 6.61 -13.71 -1.28
C VAL A 125 7.87 -14.46 -0.89
N ARG A 126 8.69 -13.85 -0.02
CA ARG A 126 9.94 -14.44 0.47
C ARG A 126 10.10 -14.27 1.98
N LYS A 127 10.86 -15.16 2.61
CA LYS A 127 11.28 -15.01 4.01
C LYS A 127 12.26 -13.83 4.14
N GLY A 128 12.22 -13.11 5.26
CA GLY A 128 13.10 -11.97 5.52
C GLY A 128 12.72 -10.68 4.80
N SER A 129 11.49 -10.58 4.27
CA SER A 129 10.97 -9.28 3.81
C SER A 129 10.69 -8.36 5.01
N ASN A 130 10.81 -7.03 4.82
CA ASN A 130 10.52 -6.04 5.86
C ASN A 130 9.12 -6.23 6.47
N THR A 131 8.12 -6.45 5.63
CA THR A 131 6.75 -6.75 6.07
C THR A 131 6.69 -8.02 6.93
N GLY A 132 7.40 -9.08 6.53
CA GLY A 132 7.47 -10.34 7.27
C GLY A 132 8.12 -10.15 8.65
N GLU A 133 9.12 -9.32 8.78
CA GLU A 133 9.81 -9.05 10.05
C GLU A 133 8.95 -8.20 11.01
N VAL A 134 8.31 -7.15 10.50
CA VAL A 134 7.37 -6.32 11.29
C VAL A 134 6.19 -7.16 11.79
N MET A 135 5.57 -7.93 10.89
CA MET A 135 4.43 -8.79 11.22
C MET A 135 4.84 -10.07 11.97
N GLY A 136 6.11 -10.49 11.86
CA GLY A 136 6.67 -11.65 12.54
C GLY A 136 6.90 -11.48 14.04
N GLY A 137 6.61 -10.30 14.60
CA GLY A 137 6.63 -10.05 16.03
C GLY A 137 7.98 -9.57 16.57
N ASN A 138 8.85 -9.03 15.72
CA ASN A 138 9.98 -8.23 16.18
C ASN A 138 9.44 -6.97 16.86
N LYS A 139 9.55 -6.91 18.20
CA LYS A 139 8.93 -5.85 19.01
C LYS A 139 9.43 -4.45 18.65
N GLU A 140 10.72 -4.29 18.40
CA GLU A 140 11.32 -2.99 18.06
C GLU A 140 10.82 -2.50 16.69
N LYS A 141 10.89 -3.35 15.66
CA LYS A 141 10.40 -3.03 14.32
C LYS A 141 8.89 -2.75 14.30
N THR A 142 8.11 -3.53 15.06
CA THR A 142 6.67 -3.31 15.21
C THR A 142 6.38 -1.97 15.90
N LYS A 143 7.20 -1.57 16.89
CA LYS A 143 7.05 -0.28 17.57
C LYS A 143 7.28 0.87 16.59
N VAL A 144 8.41 0.86 15.87
CA VAL A 144 8.72 1.89 14.84
C VAL A 144 7.61 1.96 13.78
N TYR A 145 7.17 0.84 13.24
CA TYR A 145 6.08 0.79 12.27
C TYR A 145 4.77 1.43 12.78
N VAL A 146 4.43 1.23 14.06
CA VAL A 146 3.23 1.83 14.66
C VAL A 146 3.43 3.33 14.91
N GLU A 147 4.63 3.76 15.29
CA GLU A 147 4.98 5.17 15.47
C GLU A 147 4.96 5.93 14.13
N GLU A 148 5.53 5.35 13.09
CA GLU A 148 5.44 5.87 11.72
C GLU A 148 3.98 5.99 11.26
N HIS A 149 3.15 4.98 11.55
CA HIS A 149 1.72 5.05 11.21
C HIS A 149 1.00 6.19 11.96
N LEU A 150 1.32 6.42 13.23
CA LEU A 150 0.80 7.57 13.97
C LEU A 150 1.24 8.89 13.34
N HIS A 151 2.52 9.01 12.98
CA HIS A 151 3.06 10.19 12.30
C HIS A 151 2.34 10.46 10.97
N LEU A 152 2.13 9.42 10.15
CA LEU A 152 1.36 9.50 8.90
C LEU A 152 -0.06 10.05 9.12
N LEU A 153 -0.75 9.58 10.16
CA LEU A 153 -2.10 10.05 10.49
C LEU A 153 -2.10 11.53 10.92
N GLU A 154 -1.16 11.94 11.79
CA GLU A 154 -1.03 13.34 12.24
C GLU A 154 -0.65 14.27 11.08
N LYS A 155 0.29 13.88 10.21
CA LYS A 155 0.68 14.59 8.99
C LYS A 155 -0.51 14.89 8.07
N ASN A 156 -1.45 13.95 7.96
CA ASN A 156 -2.58 14.04 7.03
C ASN A 156 -3.93 14.37 7.71
N LYS A 157 -3.95 14.67 9.02
CA LYS A 157 -5.20 14.84 9.78
C LYS A 157 -6.12 15.93 9.21
N GLU A 158 -5.58 17.08 8.87
CA GLU A 158 -6.35 18.20 8.31
C GLU A 158 -6.87 17.86 6.90
N ARG A 159 -6.00 17.34 6.03
CA ARG A 159 -6.32 16.99 4.63
C ARG A 159 -7.42 15.93 4.56
N LEU A 160 -7.40 14.98 5.48
CA LEU A 160 -8.32 13.84 5.55
C LEU A 160 -9.41 14.01 6.61
N LYS A 161 -9.47 15.17 7.27
CA LYS A 161 -10.46 15.49 8.32
C LYS A 161 -10.54 14.39 9.39
N LEU A 162 -9.39 13.94 9.89
CA LEU A 162 -9.32 12.91 10.93
C LEU A 162 -9.52 13.54 12.31
N THR A 163 -10.42 12.96 13.08
CA THR A 163 -10.62 13.34 14.48
C THR A 163 -9.59 12.64 15.38
N PRO A 164 -9.32 13.14 16.61
CA PRO A 164 -8.48 12.43 17.57
C PRO A 164 -8.99 11.02 17.89
N LYS A 165 -10.30 10.78 17.77
CA LYS A 165 -10.91 9.44 17.92
C LYS A 165 -10.54 8.54 16.75
N ASP A 166 -10.54 9.06 15.52
CA ASP A 166 -10.12 8.33 14.30
C ASP A 166 -8.66 7.90 14.42
N ILE A 167 -7.78 8.81 14.80
CA ILE A 167 -6.35 8.53 14.98
C ILE A 167 -6.14 7.42 15.99
N ARG A 168 -6.72 7.54 17.19
CA ARG A 168 -6.63 6.51 18.25
C ARG A 168 -7.14 5.16 17.76
N ARG A 169 -8.31 5.14 17.10
CA ARG A 169 -8.91 3.91 16.55
C ARG A 169 -8.01 3.25 15.51
N SER A 170 -7.45 4.04 14.58
CA SER A 170 -6.56 3.52 13.53
C SER A 170 -5.29 2.90 14.13
N VAL A 171 -4.65 3.57 15.08
CA VAL A 171 -3.46 3.06 15.77
C VAL A 171 -3.77 1.77 16.54
N MET A 172 -4.92 1.67 17.21
CA MET A 172 -5.35 0.45 17.90
C MET A 172 -5.55 -0.72 16.94
N ILE A 173 -6.20 -0.47 15.80
CA ILE A 173 -6.38 -1.49 14.73
C ILE A 173 -5.01 -1.98 14.25
N ARG A 174 -4.05 -1.07 14.02
CA ARG A 174 -2.71 -1.41 13.57
C ARG A 174 -1.96 -2.27 14.58
N LYS A 175 -1.97 -1.89 15.86
CA LYS A 175 -1.39 -2.68 16.96
C LYS A 175 -2.01 -4.08 17.05
N PHE A 176 -3.33 -4.17 16.99
CA PHE A 176 -4.03 -5.45 17.04
C PHE A 176 -3.66 -6.36 15.85
N ARG A 177 -3.55 -5.81 14.64
CA ARG A 177 -3.15 -6.57 13.45
C ARG A 177 -1.73 -7.12 13.56
N CYS A 178 -0.78 -6.31 14.02
CA CYS A 178 0.59 -6.78 14.28
C CYS A 178 0.61 -7.91 15.31
N PHE A 179 -0.16 -7.77 16.39
CA PHE A 179 -0.28 -8.81 17.41
C PHE A 179 -0.88 -10.10 16.83
N ALA A 180 -2.02 -10.02 16.16
CA ALA A 180 -2.68 -11.16 15.54
C ALA A 180 -1.79 -11.87 14.51
N ALA A 181 -1.08 -11.11 13.66
CA ALA A 181 -0.14 -11.67 12.70
C ALA A 181 1.02 -12.40 13.39
N SER A 182 1.58 -11.81 14.46
CA SER A 182 2.68 -12.46 15.22
C SER A 182 2.26 -13.76 15.87
N VAL A 183 1.04 -13.83 16.41
CA VAL A 183 0.46 -15.06 16.98
C VAL A 183 0.26 -16.11 15.90
N TYR A 184 -0.34 -15.72 14.77
CA TYR A 184 -0.56 -16.63 13.65
C TYR A 184 0.75 -17.25 13.13
N LEU A 185 1.77 -16.42 12.90
CA LEU A 185 3.07 -16.90 12.42
C LEU A 185 3.74 -17.86 13.40
N LYS A 186 3.66 -17.60 14.70
CA LYS A 186 4.19 -18.50 15.73
C LYS A 186 3.47 -19.84 15.79
N LEU A 187 2.15 -19.85 15.60
CA LEU A 187 1.35 -21.08 15.73
C LEU A 187 1.36 -21.95 14.46
N PHE A 188 1.45 -21.33 13.27
CA PHE A 188 1.18 -22.04 12.01
C PHE A 188 2.34 -22.02 11.00
N VAL A 189 3.34 -21.16 11.16
CA VAL A 189 4.43 -21.01 10.16
C VAL A 189 5.80 -21.45 10.71
N HIS A 190 6.00 -21.42 12.02
CA HIS A 190 7.25 -21.80 12.68
C HIS A 190 7.20 -23.19 13.37
N LYS A 191 6.30 -24.07 12.87
CA LYS A 191 6.35 -25.49 13.19
C LYS A 191 7.12 -26.27 12.16
#